data_a4baebf703456e12f36a982270145ef2
#
_entry.id   a4baebf703456e12f36a982270145ef2
#
_cell.length_a   1.000
_cell.length_b   1.000
_cell.length_c   1.000
_cell.angle_alpha   90.00
_cell.angle_beta   90.00
_cell.angle_gamma   90.00
#
_symmetry.space_group_name_H-M   'P 1'
#
loop_
_entity.id
_entity.type
_entity.pdbx_description
1 polymer ?
#
loop_
_entity_poly.entity_id
_entity_poly.type
_entity_poly.pdbx_seq_one_letter_code
_entity_poly.pdbx_strand_id
1 'polypeptide(L)'
;MIVAVLIEKLGGGQQIVAFPVFKINERSPSLRKERRSYIEVMSKTVKRIWNWFTTVLVTVVVILALLLVGARLIGLQVFTVLSGSMEPTYHVGSLIYVKDVDPFELESGDVITFMLDEDTVATHRIVEVVPDESDSTVVRFKTKGDANAAEDGSLVHYKNVIGSPVFTIPYLGYFADYIQHPPGTYVAIAVGAILLLLVFLPDLFSSDKNGKERKKGRYEGKYSPKH
;
A
#
# COMPACT_ATOMS: atom_id res chain seq x y z
N MET A 1 3.49 52.08 -20.77
CA MET A 1 3.09 52.75 -19.51
C MET A 1 1.65 52.31 -19.23
N ILE A 2 1.45 51.36 -18.31
CA ILE A 2 0.11 50.89 -17.93
C ILE A 2 -0.24 51.64 -16.64
N VAL A 3 -1.26 52.50 -16.71
CA VAL A 3 -1.79 53.25 -15.59
C VAL A 3 -2.99 52.47 -15.07
N ALA A 4 -2.95 51.96 -13.85
CA ALA A 4 -4.14 51.43 -13.20
C ALA A 4 -4.98 52.61 -12.67
N VAL A 5 -6.20 52.74 -13.14
CA VAL A 5 -7.16 53.74 -12.74
C VAL A 5 -8.12 53.12 -11.73
N LEU A 6 -8.05 53.49 -10.48
CA LEU A 6 -9.07 53.15 -9.49
C LEU A 6 -10.07 54.33 -9.40
N ILE A 7 -11.35 54.06 -9.65
CA ILE A 7 -12.41 55.04 -9.50
C ILE A 7 -12.99 54.86 -8.10
N GLU A 8 -12.67 55.74 -7.17
CA GLU A 8 -13.22 55.73 -5.82
C GLU A 8 -14.25 56.83 -5.68
N LYS A 9 -15.45 56.50 -5.22
CA LYS A 9 -16.58 57.39 -5.06
C LYS A 9 -16.60 57.95 -3.66
N LEU A 10 -15.97 59.11 -3.45
CA LEU A 10 -16.02 59.83 -2.21
C LEU A 10 -16.73 61.16 -2.39
N GLY A 11 -17.87 61.35 -1.70
CA GLY A 11 -18.47 62.64 -1.45
C GLY A 11 -18.93 63.46 -2.68
N GLY A 12 -19.73 62.87 -3.58
CA GLY A 12 -20.47 63.64 -4.59
C GLY A 12 -19.71 64.08 -5.84
N GLY A 13 -18.45 63.66 -6.03
CA GLY A 13 -17.66 63.95 -7.23
C GLY A 13 -16.75 62.76 -7.58
N GLN A 14 -16.67 62.47 -8.89
CA GLN A 14 -15.66 61.49 -9.37
C GLN A 14 -14.28 62.15 -9.45
N GLN A 15 -13.37 61.76 -8.60
CA GLN A 15 -11.95 62.11 -8.75
C GLN A 15 -11.16 60.94 -9.25
N ILE A 16 -10.42 61.13 -10.33
CA ILE A 16 -9.50 60.15 -10.89
C ILE A 16 -8.15 60.30 -10.16
N VAL A 17 -7.85 59.36 -9.28
CA VAL A 17 -6.54 59.34 -8.62
C VAL A 17 -5.65 58.37 -9.40
N ALA A 18 -4.69 58.87 -10.15
CA ALA A 18 -3.68 58.10 -10.85
C ALA A 18 -2.53 57.76 -9.91
N PHE A 19 -2.40 56.52 -9.52
CA PHE A 19 -1.23 56.02 -8.82
C PHE A 19 -0.11 55.67 -9.82
N PRO A 20 1.14 56.09 -9.55
CA PRO A 20 2.26 55.64 -10.35
C PRO A 20 2.43 54.13 -10.15
N VAL A 21 2.05 53.34 -11.16
CA VAL A 21 2.38 51.89 -11.18
C VAL A 21 3.88 51.81 -11.32
N PHE A 22 4.55 51.47 -10.23
CA PHE A 22 5.98 51.23 -10.21
C PHE A 22 6.26 50.03 -11.11
N LYS A 23 6.69 50.28 -12.33
CA LYS A 23 7.08 49.22 -13.28
C LYS A 23 8.34 48.56 -12.69
N ILE A 24 8.15 47.46 -11.96
CA ILE A 24 9.27 46.65 -11.46
C ILE A 24 10.10 46.31 -12.70
N ASN A 25 11.32 46.84 -12.77
CA ASN A 25 12.21 46.59 -13.87
C ASN A 25 12.72 45.13 -13.79
N GLU A 26 11.98 44.21 -14.40
CA GLU A 26 12.34 42.79 -14.45
C GLU A 26 13.67 42.50 -15.16
N ARG A 27 14.30 43.53 -15.77
CA ARG A 27 15.58 43.42 -16.45
C ARG A 27 16.80 43.55 -15.54
N SER A 28 16.62 43.86 -14.23
CA SER A 28 17.79 43.96 -13.36
C SER A 28 18.42 42.56 -13.16
N PRO A 29 19.73 42.43 -13.36
CA PRO A 29 20.41 41.14 -13.23
C PRO A 29 20.36 40.56 -11.84
N SER A 30 20.27 41.41 -10.81
CA SER A 30 20.16 41.08 -9.39
C SER A 30 18.83 40.36 -9.09
N LEU A 31 17.71 40.91 -9.50
CA LEU A 31 16.38 40.32 -9.31
C LEU A 31 16.21 38.99 -10.06
N ARG A 32 16.82 38.87 -11.24
CA ARG A 32 16.86 37.59 -11.98
C ARG A 32 17.67 36.52 -11.27
N LYS A 33 18.80 36.88 -10.67
CA LYS A 33 19.65 35.95 -9.91
C LYS A 33 18.92 35.47 -8.66
N GLU A 34 18.28 36.38 -7.93
CA GLU A 34 17.53 36.08 -6.72
C GLU A 34 16.31 35.18 -7.01
N ARG A 35 15.52 35.49 -8.03
CA ARG A 35 14.40 34.63 -8.47
C ARG A 35 14.89 33.23 -8.91
N ARG A 36 16.01 33.14 -9.61
CA ARG A 36 16.58 31.87 -10.06
C ARG A 36 17.03 31.04 -8.87
N SER A 37 17.71 31.64 -7.89
CA SER A 37 18.12 31.00 -6.65
C SER A 37 16.91 30.48 -5.85
N TYR A 38 15.85 31.26 -5.74
CA TYR A 38 14.62 30.89 -5.06
C TYR A 38 13.93 29.67 -5.74
N ILE A 39 13.84 29.68 -7.06
CA ILE A 39 13.27 28.58 -7.84
C ILE A 39 14.14 27.30 -7.71
N GLU A 40 15.45 27.44 -7.70
CA GLU A 40 16.36 26.30 -7.50
C GLU A 40 16.24 25.67 -6.12
N VAL A 41 16.15 26.49 -5.07
CA VAL A 41 15.94 26.00 -3.71
C VAL A 41 14.59 25.31 -3.56
N MET A 42 13.51 25.93 -4.07
CA MET A 42 12.18 25.32 -4.09
C MET A 42 12.17 24.00 -4.84
N SER A 43 12.81 23.94 -6.02
CA SER A 43 12.85 22.70 -6.80
C SER A 43 13.60 21.56 -6.09
N LYS A 44 14.68 21.86 -5.38
CA LYS A 44 15.44 20.89 -4.58
C LYS A 44 14.63 20.38 -3.39
N THR A 45 13.92 21.27 -2.71
CA THR A 45 13.06 20.91 -1.57
C THR A 45 11.88 20.06 -2.00
N VAL A 46 11.19 20.44 -3.08
CA VAL A 46 10.09 19.67 -3.66
C VAL A 46 10.56 18.29 -4.09
N LYS A 47 11.72 18.17 -4.76
CA LYS A 47 12.30 16.88 -5.13
C LYS A 47 12.64 16.01 -3.91
N ARG A 48 13.17 16.59 -2.84
CA ARG A 48 13.48 15.86 -1.60
C ARG A 48 12.21 15.31 -0.94
N ILE A 49 11.16 16.15 -0.84
CA ILE A 49 9.86 15.74 -0.29
C ILE A 49 9.25 14.64 -1.16
N TRP A 50 9.28 14.80 -2.49
CA TRP A 50 8.79 13.80 -3.44
C TRP A 50 9.50 12.45 -3.31
N ASN A 51 10.84 12.48 -3.27
CA ASN A 51 11.62 11.24 -3.11
C ASN A 51 11.36 10.57 -1.76
N TRP A 52 11.24 11.35 -0.69
CA TRP A 52 10.90 10.79 0.62
C TRP A 52 9.51 10.14 0.60
N PHE A 53 8.52 10.83 0.04
CA PHE A 53 7.16 10.30 -0.07
C PHE A 53 7.11 9.02 -0.91
N THR A 54 7.73 9.01 -2.08
CA THR A 54 7.78 7.81 -2.95
C THR A 54 8.53 6.66 -2.29
N THR A 55 9.62 6.92 -1.57
CA THR A 55 10.35 5.89 -0.84
C THR A 55 9.48 5.26 0.25
N VAL A 56 8.81 6.06 1.07
CA VAL A 56 7.90 5.56 2.10
C VAL A 56 6.76 4.73 1.48
N LEU A 57 6.15 5.24 0.42
CA LEU A 57 5.06 4.57 -0.28
C LEU A 57 5.49 3.21 -0.85
N VAL A 58 6.63 3.16 -1.55
CA VAL A 58 7.18 1.91 -2.09
C VAL A 58 7.51 0.93 -0.96
N THR A 59 8.11 1.42 0.14
CA THR A 59 8.42 0.58 1.29
C THR A 59 7.17 -0.06 1.89
N VAL A 60 6.08 0.71 2.05
CA VAL A 60 4.79 0.18 2.55
C VAL A 60 4.23 -0.88 1.60
N VAL A 61 4.25 -0.63 0.29
CA VAL A 61 3.77 -1.60 -0.71
C VAL A 61 4.61 -2.88 -0.68
N VAL A 62 5.94 -2.77 -0.56
CA VAL A 62 6.82 -3.95 -0.46
C VAL A 62 6.54 -4.75 0.81
N ILE A 63 6.35 -4.07 1.96
CA ILE A 63 6.01 -4.75 3.22
C ILE A 63 4.68 -5.50 3.07
N LEU A 64 3.64 -4.84 2.52
CA LEU A 64 2.35 -5.49 2.28
C LEU A 64 2.47 -6.69 1.34
N ALA A 65 3.23 -6.57 0.27
CA ALA A 65 3.49 -7.68 -0.65
C ALA A 65 4.21 -8.86 0.04
N LEU A 66 5.19 -8.57 0.89
CA LEU A 66 5.89 -9.59 1.67
C LEU A 66 4.96 -10.27 2.70
N LEU A 67 4.06 -9.54 3.32
CA LEU A 67 3.09 -10.10 4.27
C LEU A 67 2.05 -10.98 3.57
N LEU A 68 1.57 -10.58 2.39
CA LEU A 68 0.51 -11.30 1.68
C LEU A 68 1.03 -12.48 0.84
N VAL A 69 2.20 -12.31 0.23
CA VAL A 69 2.75 -13.29 -0.73
C VAL A 69 3.94 -14.03 -0.13
N GLY A 70 4.82 -13.33 0.58
CA GLY A 70 6.06 -13.90 1.14
C GLY A 70 5.80 -15.03 2.15
N ALA A 71 4.70 -14.96 2.90
CA ALA A 71 4.30 -16.02 3.82
C ALA A 71 4.14 -17.38 3.13
N ARG A 72 3.61 -17.40 1.90
CA ARG A 72 3.47 -18.63 1.12
C ARG A 72 4.81 -19.24 0.73
N LEU A 73 5.84 -18.41 0.54
CA LEU A 73 7.19 -18.88 0.19
C LEU A 73 7.88 -19.62 1.34
N ILE A 74 7.48 -19.35 2.57
CA ILE A 74 7.98 -20.02 3.79
C ILE A 74 7.03 -21.12 4.31
N GLY A 75 6.06 -21.54 3.47
CA GLY A 75 5.14 -22.63 3.79
C GLY A 75 3.96 -22.26 4.67
N LEU A 76 3.69 -20.96 4.90
CA LEU A 76 2.50 -20.51 5.61
C LEU A 76 1.34 -20.33 4.63
N GLN A 77 0.16 -20.80 5.02
CA GLN A 77 -1.08 -20.50 4.33
C GLN A 77 -1.74 -19.29 4.98
N VAL A 78 -2.39 -18.47 4.18
CA VAL A 78 -2.96 -17.20 4.64
C VAL A 78 -4.46 -17.19 4.39
N PHE A 79 -5.24 -16.97 5.46
CA PHE A 79 -6.70 -16.93 5.41
C PHE A 79 -7.24 -15.64 6.03
N THR A 80 -8.40 -15.20 5.54
CA THR A 80 -9.15 -14.08 6.12
C THR A 80 -10.25 -14.62 7.03
N VAL A 81 -10.33 -14.08 8.25
CA VAL A 81 -11.41 -14.39 9.19
C VAL A 81 -12.68 -13.67 8.76
N LEU A 82 -13.66 -14.44 8.27
CA LEU A 82 -14.93 -13.90 7.74
C LEU A 82 -16.07 -13.93 8.77
N SER A 83 -16.00 -14.79 9.78
CA SER A 83 -17.04 -14.95 10.80
C SER A 83 -16.53 -14.73 12.22
N GLY A 84 -17.43 -14.42 13.14
CA GLY A 84 -17.11 -14.19 14.55
C GLY A 84 -17.08 -15.46 15.42
N SER A 85 -17.08 -16.66 14.84
CA SER A 85 -17.12 -17.93 15.60
C SER A 85 -15.94 -18.11 16.55
N MET A 86 -14.80 -17.47 16.26
CA MET A 86 -13.58 -17.51 17.06
C MET A 86 -13.32 -16.24 17.89
N GLU A 87 -14.32 -15.37 18.03
CA GLU A 87 -14.22 -14.24 18.95
C GLU A 87 -14.10 -14.73 20.41
N PRO A 88 -13.31 -14.06 21.25
CA PRO A 88 -12.45 -12.90 20.97
C PRO A 88 -11.04 -13.27 20.47
N THR A 89 -10.73 -14.54 20.26
CA THR A 89 -9.38 -15.01 19.89
C THR A 89 -8.94 -14.49 18.51
N TYR A 90 -9.84 -14.59 17.53
CA TYR A 90 -9.63 -14.05 16.17
C TYR A 90 -10.79 -13.17 15.77
N HIS A 91 -10.51 -11.87 15.58
CA HIS A 91 -11.53 -10.90 15.19
C HIS A 91 -11.86 -10.98 13.71
N VAL A 92 -13.13 -10.73 13.37
CA VAL A 92 -13.58 -10.62 11.99
C VAL A 92 -12.76 -9.58 11.24
N GLY A 93 -12.37 -9.88 10.01
CA GLY A 93 -11.49 -9.04 9.19
C GLY A 93 -10.00 -9.15 9.53
N SER A 94 -9.62 -10.06 10.43
CA SER A 94 -8.21 -10.38 10.65
C SER A 94 -7.67 -11.27 9.54
N LEU A 95 -6.36 -11.18 9.31
CA LEU A 95 -5.61 -12.10 8.47
C LEU A 95 -4.87 -13.07 9.39
N ILE A 96 -5.09 -14.37 9.21
CA ILE A 96 -4.41 -15.42 9.97
C ILE A 96 -3.39 -16.15 9.10
N TYR A 97 -2.25 -16.45 9.69
CA TYR A 97 -1.17 -17.22 9.08
C TYR A 97 -1.16 -18.61 9.71
N VAL A 98 -1.42 -19.62 8.89
CA VAL A 98 -1.57 -21.01 9.29
C VAL A 98 -0.35 -21.79 8.87
N LYS A 99 0.27 -22.47 9.83
CA LYS A 99 1.39 -23.38 9.61
C LYS A 99 0.90 -24.80 9.56
N ASP A 100 1.42 -25.59 8.64
CA ASP A 100 1.21 -27.02 8.59
C ASP A 100 1.72 -27.68 9.89
N VAL A 101 0.95 -28.60 10.45
CA VAL A 101 1.24 -29.31 11.70
C VAL A 101 0.94 -30.79 11.54
N ASP A 102 1.65 -31.64 12.29
CA ASP A 102 1.30 -33.04 12.36
C ASP A 102 -0.04 -33.24 13.10
N PRO A 103 -1.09 -33.74 12.46
CA PRO A 103 -2.38 -33.94 13.12
C PRO A 103 -2.32 -34.89 14.34
N PHE A 104 -1.30 -35.75 14.41
CA PHE A 104 -1.14 -36.70 15.52
C PHE A 104 -0.51 -36.08 16.77
N GLU A 105 0.08 -34.87 16.64
CA GLU A 105 0.61 -34.10 17.76
C GLU A 105 -0.40 -33.10 18.35
N LEU A 106 -1.60 -32.99 17.73
CA LEU A 106 -2.62 -32.04 18.17
C LEU A 106 -3.35 -32.54 19.42
N GLU A 107 -3.60 -31.61 20.36
CA GLU A 107 -4.25 -31.87 21.62
C GLU A 107 -5.54 -31.06 21.77
N SER A 108 -6.35 -31.43 22.78
CA SER A 108 -7.50 -30.63 23.18
C SER A 108 -7.05 -29.25 23.68
N GLY A 109 -7.69 -28.21 23.17
CA GLY A 109 -7.33 -26.81 23.40
C GLY A 109 -6.61 -26.15 22.25
N ASP A 110 -6.00 -26.92 21.34
CA ASP A 110 -5.36 -26.38 20.13
C ASP A 110 -6.38 -25.79 19.15
N VAL A 111 -5.98 -24.77 18.42
CA VAL A 111 -6.79 -24.18 17.35
C VAL A 111 -6.31 -24.74 16.03
N ILE A 112 -7.22 -25.28 15.24
CA ILE A 112 -6.95 -25.82 13.93
C ILE A 112 -7.76 -25.10 12.85
N THR A 113 -7.13 -24.97 11.68
CA THR A 113 -7.78 -24.58 10.43
C THR A 113 -7.95 -25.82 9.58
N PHE A 114 -9.15 -26.06 9.10
CA PHE A 114 -9.50 -27.31 8.40
C PHE A 114 -10.53 -27.08 7.30
N MET A 115 -10.59 -27.99 6.34
CA MET A 115 -11.58 -28.00 5.26
C MET A 115 -12.90 -28.57 5.77
N LEU A 116 -13.98 -27.81 5.65
CA LEU A 116 -15.36 -28.30 5.88
C LEU A 116 -15.88 -29.03 4.66
N ASP A 117 -15.65 -28.45 3.48
CA ASP A 117 -15.96 -29.01 2.15
C ASP A 117 -14.85 -28.56 1.13
N GLU A 118 -15.07 -28.80 -0.16
CA GLU A 118 -14.08 -28.53 -1.21
C GLU A 118 -13.66 -27.04 -1.28
N ASP A 119 -14.55 -26.12 -0.91
CA ASP A 119 -14.34 -24.66 -1.06
C ASP A 119 -14.39 -23.89 0.27
N THR A 120 -14.77 -24.56 1.36
CA THR A 120 -15.01 -23.90 2.66
C THR A 120 -13.98 -24.33 3.69
N VAL A 121 -13.35 -23.33 4.30
CA VAL A 121 -12.37 -23.51 5.38
C VAL A 121 -12.91 -22.92 6.68
N ALA A 122 -12.76 -23.63 7.76
CA ALA A 122 -13.07 -23.18 9.12
C ALA A 122 -11.84 -23.20 10.01
N THR A 123 -11.88 -22.35 11.03
CA THR A 123 -10.87 -22.33 12.10
C THR A 123 -11.60 -22.42 13.42
N HIS A 124 -11.43 -23.52 14.15
CA HIS A 124 -12.07 -23.74 15.43
C HIS A 124 -11.09 -24.40 16.42
N ARG A 125 -11.46 -24.43 17.70
CA ARG A 125 -10.67 -25.05 18.76
C ARG A 125 -11.05 -26.50 18.93
N ILE A 126 -10.06 -27.37 19.12
CA ILE A 126 -10.25 -28.77 19.44
C ILE A 126 -10.80 -28.87 20.87
N VAL A 127 -11.94 -29.48 21.01
CA VAL A 127 -12.56 -29.82 22.32
C VAL A 127 -12.10 -31.20 22.75
N GLU A 128 -12.06 -32.15 21.83
CA GLU A 128 -11.72 -33.54 22.09
C GLU A 128 -11.01 -34.16 20.89
N VAL A 129 -10.01 -34.97 21.16
CA VAL A 129 -9.33 -35.82 20.17
C VAL A 129 -9.96 -37.20 20.24
N VAL A 130 -10.58 -37.66 19.15
CA VAL A 130 -11.33 -38.91 19.07
C VAL A 130 -10.57 -39.89 18.20
N PRO A 131 -9.87 -40.89 18.79
CA PRO A 131 -9.27 -41.98 18.02
C PRO A 131 -10.35 -42.81 17.33
N ASP A 132 -10.08 -43.35 16.15
CA ASP A 132 -10.97 -44.27 15.51
C ASP A 132 -10.87 -45.67 16.17
N GLU A 133 -12.01 -46.26 16.51
CA GLU A 133 -12.05 -47.56 17.24
C GLU A 133 -11.52 -48.72 16.37
N SER A 134 -11.62 -48.59 15.06
CA SER A 134 -11.26 -49.62 14.10
C SER A 134 -9.85 -49.49 13.52
N ASP A 135 -9.27 -48.26 13.55
CA ASP A 135 -7.97 -47.96 12.96
C ASP A 135 -7.23 -46.90 13.77
N SER A 136 -6.24 -47.34 14.53
CA SER A 136 -5.40 -46.44 15.36
C SER A 136 -4.57 -45.44 14.54
N THR A 137 -4.53 -45.54 13.22
CA THR A 137 -3.90 -44.58 12.31
C THR A 137 -4.84 -43.45 11.90
N VAL A 138 -6.11 -43.50 12.34
CA VAL A 138 -7.12 -42.47 12.04
C VAL A 138 -7.46 -41.71 13.32
N VAL A 139 -7.32 -40.40 13.26
CA VAL A 139 -7.71 -39.48 14.34
C VAL A 139 -8.75 -38.50 13.78
N ARG A 140 -9.73 -38.16 14.60
CA ARG A 140 -10.78 -37.18 14.35
C ARG A 140 -10.79 -36.16 15.47
N PHE A 141 -11.19 -34.94 15.14
CA PHE A 141 -11.24 -33.86 16.10
C PHE A 141 -12.67 -33.37 16.25
N LYS A 142 -13.13 -33.31 17.50
CA LYS A 142 -14.34 -32.61 17.85
C LYS A 142 -13.97 -31.15 18.07
N THR A 143 -14.62 -30.25 17.37
CA THR A 143 -14.22 -28.83 17.34
C THR A 143 -15.37 -27.94 17.82
N LYS A 144 -15.01 -26.71 18.19
CA LYS A 144 -15.95 -25.68 18.62
C LYS A 144 -15.35 -24.29 18.36
N GLY A 145 -16.14 -23.39 17.82
CA GLY A 145 -15.77 -21.97 17.80
C GLY A 145 -15.80 -21.36 19.19
N ASP A 146 -14.85 -20.53 19.54
CA ASP A 146 -14.71 -19.92 20.86
C ASP A 146 -15.97 -19.12 21.28
N ALA A 147 -16.64 -18.47 20.33
CA ALA A 147 -17.88 -17.74 20.54
C ALA A 147 -19.16 -18.61 20.42
N ASN A 148 -19.05 -19.85 19.96
CA ASN A 148 -20.21 -20.70 19.75
C ASN A 148 -20.73 -21.27 21.07
N ALA A 149 -22.05 -21.41 21.21
CA ALA A 149 -22.65 -22.03 22.36
C ALA A 149 -22.49 -23.57 22.34
N ALA A 150 -22.58 -24.18 21.18
CA ALA A 150 -22.50 -25.62 20.95
C ALA A 150 -21.23 -26.00 20.17
N GLU A 151 -20.84 -27.25 20.32
CA GLU A 151 -19.81 -27.91 19.55
C GLU A 151 -20.27 -28.12 18.11
N ASP A 152 -19.32 -28.30 17.19
CA ASP A 152 -19.62 -28.57 15.79
C ASP A 152 -20.30 -29.95 15.63
N GLY A 153 -21.25 -30.01 14.70
CA GLY A 153 -22.09 -31.21 14.56
C GLY A 153 -21.38 -32.40 13.91
N SER A 154 -20.19 -32.19 13.33
CA SER A 154 -19.41 -33.23 12.64
C SER A 154 -17.98 -33.28 13.19
N LEU A 155 -17.39 -34.47 13.21
CA LEU A 155 -15.97 -34.64 13.54
C LEU A 155 -15.09 -34.31 12.33
N VAL A 156 -14.02 -33.55 12.57
CA VAL A 156 -13.00 -33.21 11.58
C VAL A 156 -12.04 -34.39 11.42
N HIS A 157 -11.93 -34.92 10.23
CA HIS A 157 -10.98 -35.99 9.92
C HIS A 157 -9.55 -35.40 9.83
N TYR A 158 -8.53 -36.11 10.31
CA TYR A 158 -7.14 -35.63 10.32
C TYR A 158 -6.63 -35.15 8.94
N LYS A 159 -7.08 -35.78 7.85
CA LYS A 159 -6.71 -35.37 6.48
C LYS A 159 -7.28 -34.02 6.05
N ASN A 160 -8.32 -33.56 6.74
CA ASN A 160 -8.93 -32.27 6.43
C ASN A 160 -8.23 -31.11 7.19
N VAL A 161 -7.33 -31.43 8.11
CA VAL A 161 -6.55 -30.41 8.83
C VAL A 161 -5.57 -29.79 7.87
N ILE A 162 -5.61 -28.45 7.79
CA ILE A 162 -4.69 -27.63 6.98
C ILE A 162 -3.49 -27.23 7.84
N GLY A 163 -3.73 -26.97 9.14
CA GLY A 163 -2.69 -26.57 10.08
C GLY A 163 -3.23 -25.78 11.25
N SER A 164 -2.33 -25.15 12.01
CA SER A 164 -2.66 -24.33 13.16
C SER A 164 -2.26 -22.87 12.93
N PRO A 165 -3.12 -21.88 13.32
CA PRO A 165 -2.78 -20.46 13.25
C PRO A 165 -1.62 -20.12 14.18
N VAL A 166 -0.54 -19.53 13.63
CA VAL A 166 0.65 -19.13 14.40
C VAL A 166 0.74 -17.63 14.61
N PHE A 167 0.10 -16.84 13.74
CA PHE A 167 0.13 -15.39 13.79
C PHE A 167 -1.12 -14.78 13.18
N THR A 168 -1.56 -13.63 13.71
CA THR A 168 -2.72 -12.88 13.19
C THR A 168 -2.41 -11.39 13.07
N ILE A 169 -2.94 -10.76 12.01
CA ILE A 169 -2.89 -9.30 11.83
C ILE A 169 -4.33 -8.79 11.76
N PRO A 170 -4.77 -8.03 12.78
CA PRO A 170 -6.11 -7.44 12.77
C PRO A 170 -6.34 -6.53 11.57
N TYR A 171 -7.56 -6.51 11.05
CA TYR A 171 -8.05 -5.65 9.97
C TYR A 171 -7.39 -5.84 8.59
N LEU A 172 -6.23 -6.49 8.49
CA LEU A 172 -5.55 -6.69 7.21
C LEU A 172 -6.30 -7.66 6.28
N GLY A 173 -7.12 -8.53 6.85
CA GLY A 173 -7.99 -9.44 6.11
C GLY A 173 -9.02 -8.71 5.23
N TYR A 174 -9.63 -7.62 5.71
CA TYR A 174 -10.52 -6.81 4.88
C TYR A 174 -9.84 -6.26 3.64
N PHE A 175 -8.59 -5.82 3.78
CA PHE A 175 -7.81 -5.34 2.65
C PHE A 175 -7.45 -6.48 1.69
N ALA A 176 -7.03 -7.63 2.22
CA ALA A 176 -6.68 -8.80 1.42
C ALA A 176 -7.90 -9.33 0.65
N ASP A 177 -9.05 -9.43 1.30
CA ASP A 177 -10.31 -9.85 0.68
C ASP A 177 -10.75 -8.86 -0.42
N TYR A 178 -10.71 -7.55 -0.14
CA TYR A 178 -11.08 -6.53 -1.10
C TYR A 178 -10.25 -6.60 -2.40
N ILE A 179 -8.92 -6.77 -2.31
CA ILE A 179 -8.07 -6.81 -3.51
C ILE A 179 -8.18 -8.13 -4.28
N GLN A 180 -8.67 -9.21 -3.66
CA GLN A 180 -8.86 -10.51 -4.30
C GLN A 180 -10.17 -10.60 -5.08
N HIS A 181 -11.15 -9.76 -4.78
CA HIS A 181 -12.46 -9.76 -5.41
C HIS A 181 -12.74 -8.48 -6.21
N PRO A 182 -13.40 -8.55 -7.38
CA PRO A 182 -13.87 -7.37 -8.10
C PRO A 182 -14.86 -6.55 -7.25
N PRO A 183 -14.78 -5.19 -7.26
CA PRO A 183 -13.93 -4.33 -8.10
C PRO A 183 -12.52 -4.10 -7.55
N GLY A 184 -12.17 -4.57 -6.35
CA GLY A 184 -10.91 -4.28 -5.67
C GLY A 184 -9.67 -4.72 -6.46
N THR A 185 -9.74 -5.86 -7.15
CA THR A 185 -8.66 -6.32 -8.03
C THR A 185 -8.31 -5.30 -9.11
N TYR A 186 -9.32 -4.71 -9.77
CA TYR A 186 -9.08 -3.68 -10.78
C TYR A 186 -8.50 -2.41 -10.18
N VAL A 187 -8.98 -2.02 -9.00
CA VAL A 187 -8.43 -0.87 -8.26
C VAL A 187 -6.98 -1.12 -7.88
N ALA A 188 -6.64 -2.31 -7.38
CA ALA A 188 -5.27 -2.66 -7.02
C ALA A 188 -4.32 -2.62 -8.23
N ILE A 189 -4.74 -3.15 -9.38
CA ILE A 189 -3.98 -3.08 -10.64
C ILE A 189 -3.80 -1.62 -11.09
N ALA A 190 -4.86 -0.82 -11.07
CA ALA A 190 -4.79 0.60 -11.46
C ALA A 190 -3.86 1.40 -10.54
N VAL A 191 -3.97 1.21 -9.23
CA VAL A 191 -3.08 1.85 -8.23
C VAL A 191 -1.64 1.41 -8.45
N GLY A 192 -1.37 0.12 -8.68
CA GLY A 192 -0.04 -0.38 -8.99
C GLY A 192 0.56 0.25 -10.25
N ALA A 193 -0.21 0.37 -11.33
CA ALA A 193 0.21 1.03 -12.56
C ALA A 193 0.51 2.52 -12.35
N ILE A 194 -0.34 3.23 -11.60
CA ILE A 194 -0.12 4.64 -11.25
C ILE A 194 1.16 4.80 -10.41
N LEU A 195 1.39 3.92 -9.43
CA LEU A 195 2.59 3.95 -8.61
C LEU A 195 3.86 3.74 -9.45
N LEU A 196 3.84 2.79 -10.38
CA LEU A 196 4.94 2.58 -11.31
C LEU A 196 5.20 3.84 -12.15
N LEU A 197 4.15 4.45 -12.71
CA LEU A 197 4.28 5.69 -13.45
C LEU A 197 4.87 6.82 -12.59
N LEU A 198 4.41 7.00 -11.35
CA LEU A 198 4.91 8.04 -10.44
C LEU A 198 6.40 7.84 -10.08
N VAL A 199 6.86 6.59 -9.96
CA VAL A 199 8.27 6.28 -9.69
C VAL A 199 9.15 6.56 -10.91
N PHE A 200 8.73 6.15 -12.10
CA PHE A 200 9.55 6.25 -13.32
C PHE A 200 9.39 7.57 -14.09
N LEU A 201 8.27 8.29 -13.92
CA LEU A 201 7.98 9.54 -14.63
C LEU A 201 9.06 10.62 -14.44
N PRO A 202 9.59 10.89 -13.23
CA PRO A 202 10.64 11.88 -13.03
C PRO A 202 11.92 11.59 -13.82
N ASP A 203 12.28 10.31 -13.98
CA ASP A 203 13.48 9.90 -14.69
C ASP A 203 13.32 10.04 -16.21
N LEU A 204 12.15 9.77 -16.76
CA LEU A 204 11.82 9.98 -18.16
C LEU A 204 11.94 11.46 -18.55
N PHE A 205 11.46 12.38 -17.72
CA PHE A 205 11.56 13.82 -17.96
C PHE A 205 12.95 14.41 -17.66
N SER A 206 13.77 13.73 -16.85
CA SER A 206 15.15 14.16 -16.54
C SER A 206 16.14 13.82 -17.64
N SER A 207 15.94 12.72 -18.36
CA SER A 207 16.83 12.22 -19.42
C SER A 207 16.92 13.16 -20.62
N ASP A 208 15.83 13.88 -20.92
CA ASP A 208 15.77 14.76 -22.13
C ASP A 208 16.55 16.08 -21.97
N LYS A 209 16.81 16.54 -20.74
CA LYS A 209 17.59 17.76 -20.47
C LYS A 209 19.10 17.57 -20.72
N ASN A 210 19.65 16.41 -20.34
CA ASN A 210 21.09 16.12 -20.53
C ASN A 210 21.47 15.90 -22.01
N GLY A 211 20.54 15.45 -22.85
CA GLY A 211 20.77 15.28 -24.28
C GLY A 211 20.91 16.61 -25.04
N LYS A 212 20.20 17.67 -24.62
CA LYS A 212 20.24 18.99 -25.25
C LYS A 212 21.49 19.80 -24.87
N GLU A 213 21.97 19.69 -23.63
CA GLU A 213 23.20 20.38 -23.21
C GLU A 213 24.47 19.78 -23.87
N ARG A 214 24.54 18.45 -23.99
CA ARG A 214 25.66 17.81 -24.70
C ARG A 214 25.74 18.18 -26.17
N LYS A 215 24.60 18.37 -26.86
CA LYS A 215 24.59 18.82 -28.26
C LYS A 215 25.01 20.28 -28.39
N LYS A 216 24.57 21.17 -27.45
CA LYS A 216 24.92 22.60 -27.51
C LYS A 216 26.42 22.85 -27.28
N GLY A 217 27.03 22.17 -26.29
CA GLY A 217 28.47 22.25 -26.02
C GLY A 217 29.34 21.71 -27.18
N ARG A 218 28.82 20.74 -27.97
CA ARG A 218 29.55 20.19 -29.13
C ARG A 218 29.57 21.14 -30.32
N TYR A 219 28.58 22.02 -30.49
CA TYR A 219 28.56 23.02 -31.56
C TYR A 219 29.39 24.26 -31.22
N GLU A 220 29.45 24.70 -29.96
CA GLU A 220 30.26 25.84 -29.53
C GLU A 220 31.77 25.56 -29.58
N GLY A 221 32.22 24.32 -29.31
CA GLY A 221 33.62 23.92 -29.39
C GLY A 221 34.17 23.79 -30.82
N LYS A 222 33.33 23.83 -31.85
CA LYS A 222 33.74 23.63 -33.25
C LYS A 222 34.01 24.92 -34.02
N TYR A 223 33.68 26.07 -33.40
CA TYR A 223 33.81 27.42 -34.02
C TYR A 223 34.68 28.36 -33.15
N SER A 224 35.79 27.88 -32.59
CA SER A 224 36.79 28.78 -32.02
C SER A 224 37.80 29.11 -33.11
N PRO A 225 37.88 30.38 -33.59
CA PRO A 225 38.89 30.76 -34.55
C PRO A 225 40.27 30.74 -33.88
N LYS A 226 41.20 30.03 -34.48
CA LYS A 226 42.62 30.09 -34.11
C LYS A 226 43.19 31.42 -34.60
N HIS A 227 43.54 32.29 -33.72
CA HIS A 227 44.44 33.41 -33.93
C HIS A 227 45.85 33.01 -33.52
#